data_3c16cf5a18e547a4a24ec9570fee3468
#
_entry.id   3c16cf5a18e547a4a24ec9570fee3468
#
_cell.length_a   1.000
_cell.length_b   1.000
_cell.length_c   1.000
_cell.angle_alpha   90.00
_cell.angle_beta   90.00
_cell.angle_gamma   90.00
#
_symmetry.space_group_name_H-M   'P 1'
#
loop_
_entity.id
_entity.type
_entity.pdbx_description
1 polymer ?
#
loop_
_entity_poly.entity_id
_entity_poly.type
_entity_poly.pdbx_seq_one_letter_code
_entity_poly.pdbx_strand_id
1 'polypeptide(L)'
;MIVPDKRKALFLLHQEGRSIRQIARQLAVSRQTVRRAIAQQGQSPRRVFVPPLDPEWVRGLYAQGDGYVQRVWEKLREEQGVEVKYSTLTRWLRQWGIGTPPALRCQRVPDEPGAEMQHDTSPYTIRLGSTPTGLQASLLYLRYSKRRYLQFYRVFDRFRMKCFLHRALVHWGYAPPLCVIDNTNLARLRGLGSQAVIVPEMEALAKTYGFRFLCHAPGHSDRKAGEERSFWTVETNFLPGRTFENLEDLNRQGLDWSTVRMEQRPQGKAGLIPAQAFEHEQRFLQPLPPYLPAPYLVLERSVDEYGYVAVDANYYWVPGTGRGRLTVLRYEKHLQIYLAGQVAIEYPLAAQGVRHQQIDPPDKPAAHAHPRHRPQPSHEEEKRLRALAPTVSAYVDFLLATPGHWRHQTLRRLWALSQRMSPDLFVRCVERAHRYRIHDLQTLERIAHLYLQETPGQLPLPAIDESFRDRPAYQNGSLTEAPNLAPYDE
;
A
#
# COMPACT_ATOMS: atom_id res chain seq x y z
N MET A 1 -45.27 -32.09 15.02
CA MET A 1 -45.47 -32.96 13.84
C MET A 1 -45.17 -34.37 14.29
N ILE A 2 -45.99 -35.38 13.93
CA ILE A 2 -45.78 -36.76 14.38
C ILE A 2 -44.69 -37.40 13.51
N VAL A 3 -43.78 -38.11 14.14
CA VAL A 3 -42.68 -38.82 13.46
C VAL A 3 -43.25 -39.88 12.49
N PRO A 4 -42.64 -40.12 11.33
CA PRO A 4 -43.15 -41.06 10.31
C PRO A 4 -43.48 -42.45 10.85
N ASP A 5 -42.63 -43.00 11.71
CA ASP A 5 -42.82 -44.31 12.30
C ASP A 5 -44.05 -44.39 13.21
N LYS A 6 -44.30 -43.35 13.99
CA LYS A 6 -45.53 -43.23 14.80
C LYS A 6 -46.81 -43.13 13.94
N ARG A 7 -46.73 -42.51 12.76
CA ARG A 7 -47.82 -42.49 11.80
C ARG A 7 -48.11 -43.85 11.20
N LYS A 8 -47.05 -44.59 10.86
CA LYS A 8 -47.17 -45.94 10.33
C LYS A 8 -47.76 -46.89 11.39
N ALA A 9 -47.35 -46.77 12.65
CA ALA A 9 -47.92 -47.51 13.75
C ALA A 9 -49.39 -47.23 13.99
N LEU A 10 -49.85 -45.95 13.88
CA LEU A 10 -51.25 -45.56 13.99
C LEU A 10 -52.12 -46.28 12.92
N PHE A 11 -51.61 -46.38 11.71
CA PHE A 11 -52.32 -47.04 10.60
C PHE A 11 -52.37 -48.59 10.76
N LEU A 12 -51.27 -49.19 11.13
CA LEU A 12 -51.18 -50.65 11.37
C LEU A 12 -52.09 -51.10 12.51
N LEU A 13 -52.09 -50.39 13.65
CA LEU A 13 -52.99 -50.68 14.78
C LEU A 13 -54.49 -50.58 14.39
N HIS A 14 -54.84 -49.71 13.44
CA HIS A 14 -56.18 -49.66 12.91
C HIS A 14 -56.50 -50.85 12.02
N GLN A 15 -55.58 -51.27 11.19
CA GLN A 15 -55.73 -52.51 10.39
C GLN A 15 -55.89 -53.78 11.24
N GLU A 16 -55.27 -53.81 12.43
CA GLU A 16 -55.43 -54.85 13.44
C GLU A 16 -56.80 -54.78 14.17
N GLY A 17 -57.69 -53.93 13.75
CA GLY A 17 -59.05 -53.85 14.29
C GLY A 17 -59.19 -52.99 15.55
N ARG A 18 -58.17 -52.26 15.99
CA ARG A 18 -58.27 -51.38 17.19
C ARG A 18 -59.09 -50.11 16.87
N SER A 19 -59.92 -49.71 17.80
CA SER A 19 -60.72 -48.50 17.66
C SER A 19 -59.89 -47.23 17.72
N ILE A 20 -60.31 -46.16 17.03
CA ILE A 20 -59.66 -44.85 17.02
C ILE A 20 -59.46 -44.31 18.46
N ARG A 21 -60.38 -44.60 19.39
CA ARG A 21 -60.28 -44.20 20.81
C ARG A 21 -59.15 -44.95 21.54
N GLN A 22 -59.01 -46.23 21.30
CA GLN A 22 -57.92 -47.05 21.89
C GLN A 22 -56.57 -46.64 21.35
N ILE A 23 -56.43 -46.46 20.04
CA ILE A 23 -55.19 -46.00 19.38
C ILE A 23 -54.76 -44.62 19.90
N ALA A 24 -55.72 -43.69 19.99
CA ALA A 24 -55.47 -42.34 20.49
C ALA A 24 -54.96 -42.33 21.93
N ARG A 25 -55.53 -43.20 22.82
CA ARG A 25 -55.11 -43.36 24.19
C ARG A 25 -53.76 -44.05 24.31
N GLN A 26 -53.54 -45.12 23.58
CA GLN A 26 -52.32 -45.96 23.61
C GLN A 26 -51.09 -45.17 23.15
N LEU A 27 -51.21 -44.38 22.09
CA LEU A 27 -50.08 -43.64 21.51
C LEU A 27 -50.05 -42.14 21.92
N ALA A 28 -50.89 -41.75 22.90
CA ALA A 28 -51.00 -40.38 23.42
C ALA A 28 -51.06 -39.33 22.30
N VAL A 29 -52.05 -39.49 21.37
CA VAL A 29 -52.31 -38.55 20.30
C VAL A 29 -53.81 -38.18 20.23
N SER A 30 -54.18 -37.07 19.60
CA SER A 30 -55.55 -36.72 19.43
C SER A 30 -56.26 -37.68 18.46
N ARG A 31 -57.56 -37.93 18.69
CA ARG A 31 -58.42 -38.74 17.77
C ARG A 31 -58.38 -38.21 16.34
N GLN A 32 -58.28 -36.88 16.19
CA GLN A 32 -58.19 -36.24 14.87
C GLN A 32 -56.89 -36.59 14.17
N THR A 33 -55.82 -36.72 14.93
CA THR A 33 -54.48 -37.15 14.42
C THR A 33 -54.54 -38.57 13.92
N VAL A 34 -55.20 -39.52 14.68
CA VAL A 34 -55.40 -40.90 14.27
C VAL A 34 -56.23 -40.96 12.97
N ARG A 35 -57.37 -40.25 12.87
CA ARG A 35 -58.16 -40.15 11.64
C ARG A 35 -57.35 -39.68 10.43
N ARG A 36 -56.53 -38.63 10.63
CA ARG A 36 -55.66 -38.14 9.53
C ARG A 36 -54.62 -39.15 9.13
N ALA A 37 -54.01 -39.87 10.08
CA ALA A 37 -53.04 -40.89 9.76
C ALA A 37 -53.68 -42.08 9.01
N ILE A 38 -54.88 -42.49 9.36
CA ILE A 38 -55.64 -43.55 8.69
C ILE A 38 -56.01 -43.11 7.25
N ALA A 39 -56.58 -41.88 7.08
CA ALA A 39 -56.92 -41.33 5.77
C ALA A 39 -55.69 -41.19 4.84
N GLN A 40 -54.51 -41.07 5.41
CA GLN A 40 -53.21 -40.98 4.69
C GLN A 40 -52.47 -42.33 4.66
N GLN A 41 -53.13 -43.41 5.00
CA GLN A 41 -52.56 -44.77 4.98
C GLN A 41 -51.22 -44.87 5.73
N GLY A 42 -51.06 -44.13 6.83
CA GLY A 42 -49.81 -44.08 7.58
C GLY A 42 -48.66 -43.31 6.94
N GLN A 43 -48.83 -42.81 5.75
CA GLN A 43 -47.84 -42.02 5.05
C GLN A 43 -47.82 -40.56 5.51
N SER A 44 -46.60 -39.97 5.55
CA SER A 44 -46.52 -38.52 5.75
C SER A 44 -46.96 -37.81 4.48
N PRO A 45 -47.86 -36.80 4.54
CA PRO A 45 -48.21 -36.06 3.36
C PRO A 45 -46.95 -35.41 2.81
N ARG A 46 -46.58 -35.78 1.60
CA ARG A 46 -45.60 -35.01 0.83
C ARG A 46 -46.24 -33.67 0.52
N ARG A 47 -45.89 -32.64 1.25
CA ARG A 47 -46.21 -31.27 0.79
C ARG A 47 -45.38 -31.05 -0.46
N VAL A 48 -46.01 -31.14 -1.61
CA VAL A 48 -45.42 -30.61 -2.86
C VAL A 48 -45.39 -29.10 -2.66
N PHE A 49 -44.27 -28.61 -2.27
CA PHE A 49 -44.03 -27.19 -2.20
C PHE A 49 -43.64 -26.74 -3.60
N VAL A 50 -44.54 -25.98 -4.24
CA VAL A 50 -44.24 -25.27 -5.49
C VAL A 50 -43.61 -23.95 -5.11
N PRO A 51 -42.35 -23.73 -5.44
CA PRO A 51 -41.69 -22.43 -5.19
C PRO A 51 -42.44 -21.34 -6.00
N PRO A 52 -42.61 -20.13 -5.43
CA PRO A 52 -43.27 -19.02 -6.13
C PRO A 52 -42.42 -18.40 -7.24
N LEU A 53 -41.19 -18.92 -7.47
CA LEU A 53 -40.24 -18.44 -8.47
C LEU A 53 -40.05 -19.50 -9.55
N ASP A 54 -39.92 -19.03 -10.80
CA ASP A 54 -39.58 -19.89 -11.93
C ASP A 54 -38.11 -20.39 -11.81
N PRO A 55 -37.85 -21.71 -11.82
CA PRO A 55 -36.54 -22.28 -11.76
C PRO A 55 -35.56 -21.80 -12.86
N GLU A 56 -36.07 -21.64 -14.10
CA GLU A 56 -35.25 -21.22 -15.23
C GLU A 56 -34.80 -19.74 -15.10
N TRP A 57 -35.71 -18.89 -14.66
CA TRP A 57 -35.36 -17.51 -14.35
C TRP A 57 -34.31 -17.39 -13.24
N VAL A 58 -34.48 -18.15 -12.16
CA VAL A 58 -33.49 -18.18 -11.06
C VAL A 58 -32.15 -18.78 -11.53
N ARG A 59 -32.16 -19.74 -12.46
CA ARG A 59 -30.95 -20.28 -13.12
C ARG A 59 -30.23 -19.19 -13.91
N GLY A 60 -30.97 -18.34 -14.62
CA GLY A 60 -30.40 -17.17 -15.29
C GLY A 60 -29.74 -16.19 -14.33
N LEU A 61 -30.37 -15.88 -13.19
CA LEU A 61 -29.77 -15.05 -12.14
C LEU A 61 -28.53 -15.72 -11.51
N TYR A 62 -28.54 -17.05 -11.36
CA TYR A 62 -27.42 -17.83 -10.86
C TYR A 62 -26.22 -17.78 -11.82
N ALA A 63 -26.45 -17.87 -13.12
CA ALA A 63 -25.42 -17.71 -14.14
C ALA A 63 -24.88 -16.27 -14.16
N GLN A 64 -25.73 -15.25 -14.08
CA GLN A 64 -25.32 -13.84 -13.99
C GLN A 64 -24.54 -13.51 -12.72
N GLY A 65 -24.74 -14.29 -11.65
CA GLY A 65 -24.00 -14.20 -10.40
C GLY A 65 -22.82 -15.16 -10.33
N ASP A 66 -22.32 -15.68 -11.46
CA ASP A 66 -21.18 -16.60 -11.57
C ASP A 66 -21.28 -17.82 -10.64
N GLY A 67 -22.50 -18.31 -10.40
CA GLY A 67 -22.75 -19.47 -9.54
C GLY A 67 -22.77 -19.18 -8.03
N TYR A 68 -22.78 -17.92 -7.61
CA TYR A 68 -22.80 -17.55 -6.20
C TYR A 68 -24.21 -17.25 -5.67
N VAL A 69 -24.72 -18.16 -4.87
CA VAL A 69 -26.09 -18.09 -4.29
C VAL A 69 -26.36 -16.79 -3.53
N GLN A 70 -25.35 -16.29 -2.84
CA GLN A 70 -25.47 -15.04 -2.08
C GLN A 70 -25.77 -13.86 -3.00
N ARG A 71 -25.11 -13.80 -4.16
CA ARG A 71 -25.36 -12.74 -5.14
C ARG A 71 -26.75 -12.87 -5.78
N VAL A 72 -27.21 -14.09 -6.03
CA VAL A 72 -28.58 -14.33 -6.47
C VAL A 72 -29.60 -13.82 -5.44
N TRP A 73 -29.37 -14.08 -4.15
CA TRP A 73 -30.24 -13.61 -3.08
C TRP A 73 -30.29 -12.08 -2.98
N GLU A 74 -29.15 -11.42 -3.12
CA GLU A 74 -29.06 -9.96 -3.14
C GLU A 74 -29.79 -9.37 -4.36
N LYS A 75 -29.58 -9.91 -5.56
CA LYS A 75 -30.29 -9.49 -6.78
C LYS A 75 -31.79 -9.65 -6.65
N LEU A 76 -32.26 -10.77 -6.12
CA LEU A 76 -33.70 -10.99 -5.88
C LEU A 76 -34.27 -9.91 -4.97
N ARG A 77 -33.56 -9.52 -3.92
CA ARG A 77 -34.04 -8.53 -2.96
C ARG A 77 -33.91 -7.10 -3.49
N GLU A 78 -32.72 -6.74 -4.02
CA GLU A 78 -32.36 -5.36 -4.38
C GLU A 78 -32.90 -4.94 -5.76
N GLU A 79 -32.84 -5.85 -6.74
CA GLU A 79 -33.17 -5.53 -8.13
C GLU A 79 -34.63 -5.95 -8.48
N GLN A 80 -35.14 -6.99 -7.84
CA GLN A 80 -36.43 -7.57 -8.16
C GLN A 80 -37.49 -7.39 -7.06
N GLY A 81 -37.14 -6.83 -5.91
CA GLY A 81 -38.05 -6.63 -4.79
C GLY A 81 -38.62 -7.92 -4.18
N VAL A 82 -37.97 -9.07 -4.43
CA VAL A 82 -38.45 -10.38 -3.96
C VAL A 82 -37.83 -10.69 -2.60
N GLU A 83 -38.62 -10.65 -1.55
CA GLU A 83 -38.21 -11.02 -0.20
C GLU A 83 -38.31 -12.54 0.03
N VAL A 84 -37.18 -13.19 0.00
CA VAL A 84 -37.04 -14.62 0.33
C VAL A 84 -35.91 -14.82 1.36
N LYS A 85 -36.12 -15.70 2.34
CA LYS A 85 -35.06 -16.04 3.28
C LYS A 85 -33.97 -16.80 2.54
N TYR A 86 -32.68 -16.46 2.80
CA TYR A 86 -31.53 -17.13 2.20
C TYR A 86 -31.57 -18.65 2.31
N SER A 87 -31.96 -19.18 3.49
CA SER A 87 -32.12 -20.63 3.72
C SER A 87 -33.22 -21.24 2.86
N THR A 88 -34.25 -20.48 2.50
CA THR A 88 -35.31 -20.93 1.60
C THR A 88 -34.83 -20.98 0.17
N LEU A 89 -34.13 -19.95 -0.28
CA LEU A 89 -33.52 -19.90 -1.62
C LEU A 89 -32.51 -21.06 -1.80
N THR A 90 -31.58 -21.27 -0.86
CA THR A 90 -30.63 -22.38 -0.93
C THR A 90 -31.32 -23.76 -0.99
N ARG A 91 -32.43 -23.93 -0.29
CA ARG A 91 -33.23 -25.16 -0.38
C ARG A 91 -33.83 -25.32 -1.76
N TRP A 92 -34.40 -24.27 -2.36
CA TRP A 92 -34.96 -24.30 -3.71
C TRP A 92 -33.92 -24.64 -4.76
N LEU A 93 -32.74 -23.96 -4.71
CA LEU A 93 -31.63 -24.24 -5.62
C LEU A 93 -31.21 -25.70 -5.58
N ARG A 94 -31.11 -26.29 -4.38
CA ARG A 94 -30.81 -27.74 -4.23
C ARG A 94 -31.88 -28.62 -4.82
N GLN A 95 -33.17 -28.26 -4.65
CA GLN A 95 -34.29 -29.00 -5.23
C GLN A 95 -34.33 -28.93 -6.76
N TRP A 96 -33.84 -27.84 -7.33
CA TRP A 96 -33.69 -27.63 -8.77
C TRP A 96 -32.38 -28.15 -9.35
N GLY A 97 -31.53 -28.73 -8.53
CA GLY A 97 -30.21 -29.21 -8.96
C GLY A 97 -29.19 -28.10 -9.29
N ILE A 98 -29.34 -26.92 -8.67
CA ILE A 98 -28.47 -25.77 -8.86
C ILE A 98 -27.58 -25.60 -7.62
N GLY A 99 -26.23 -25.60 -7.78
CA GLY A 99 -25.23 -25.38 -6.74
C GLY A 99 -24.32 -26.55 -6.38
N THR A 100 -23.27 -26.28 -5.61
CA THR A 100 -22.21 -27.23 -5.22
C THR A 100 -22.42 -27.85 -3.82
N PRO A 101 -21.92 -29.08 -3.53
CA PRO A 101 -22.07 -29.75 -2.23
C PRO A 101 -21.17 -29.18 -1.13
N PRO A 102 -21.51 -29.34 0.18
CA PRO A 102 -20.80 -28.72 1.30
C PRO A 102 -19.49 -29.39 1.68
N ALA A 103 -18.50 -28.58 2.13
CA ALA A 103 -17.14 -29.00 2.49
C ALA A 103 -16.97 -29.46 3.96
N LEU A 104 -15.86 -30.11 4.27
CA LEU A 104 -15.51 -30.74 5.54
C LEU A 104 -15.14 -29.75 6.68
N ARG A 105 -15.20 -30.20 7.94
CA ARG A 105 -15.05 -29.37 9.16
C ARG A 105 -13.58 -29.13 9.55
N CYS A 106 -13.27 -27.92 10.05
CA CYS A 106 -11.99 -27.58 10.68
C CYS A 106 -12.21 -26.88 12.04
N GLN A 107 -11.17 -26.81 12.88
CA GLN A 107 -11.22 -26.13 14.17
C GLN A 107 -11.26 -24.61 13.99
N ARG A 108 -11.93 -23.91 14.92
CA ARG A 108 -12.02 -22.46 14.95
C ARG A 108 -11.12 -21.89 16.03
N VAL A 109 -10.18 -21.04 15.63
CA VAL A 109 -9.41 -20.22 16.59
C VAL A 109 -10.31 -19.07 17.07
N PRO A 110 -10.44 -18.83 18.37
CA PRO A 110 -11.22 -17.72 18.92
C PRO A 110 -10.72 -16.38 18.37
N ASP A 111 -11.63 -15.47 18.12
CA ASP A 111 -11.32 -14.12 17.70
C ASP A 111 -11.40 -13.21 18.94
N GLU A 112 -10.29 -12.60 19.33
CA GLU A 112 -10.21 -11.69 20.48
C GLU A 112 -10.47 -10.24 20.01
N PRO A 113 -11.32 -9.46 20.72
CA PRO A 113 -11.60 -8.09 20.32
C PRO A 113 -10.34 -7.21 20.44
N GLY A 114 -10.08 -6.41 19.41
CA GLY A 114 -8.98 -5.46 19.37
C GLY A 114 -7.57 -6.08 19.25
N ALA A 115 -7.45 -7.41 19.10
CA ALA A 115 -6.14 -8.06 19.12
C ALA A 115 -5.33 -7.82 17.86
N GLU A 116 -5.95 -7.97 16.67
CA GLU A 116 -5.22 -7.89 15.40
C GLU A 116 -6.09 -7.44 14.22
N MET A 117 -5.43 -6.79 13.29
CA MET A 117 -5.88 -6.63 11.91
C MET A 117 -5.02 -7.44 10.98
N GLN A 118 -5.53 -7.77 9.81
CA GLN A 118 -4.84 -8.56 8.80
C GLN A 118 -4.84 -7.80 7.49
N HIS A 119 -3.68 -7.69 6.85
CA HIS A 119 -3.53 -7.08 5.54
C HIS A 119 -3.03 -8.13 4.55
N ASP A 120 -3.76 -8.25 3.45
CA ASP A 120 -3.36 -9.14 2.36
C ASP A 120 -3.67 -8.51 1.01
N THR A 121 -3.04 -9.07 -0.03
CA THR A 121 -3.20 -8.63 -1.42
C THR A 121 -3.45 -9.82 -2.32
N SER A 122 -4.33 -9.64 -3.32
CA SER A 122 -4.63 -10.67 -4.29
C SER A 122 -4.67 -10.10 -5.72
N PRO A 123 -4.07 -10.79 -6.71
CA PRO A 123 -4.13 -10.37 -8.10
C PRO A 123 -5.49 -10.73 -8.72
N TYR A 124 -6.02 -9.83 -9.55
CA TYR A 124 -7.25 -10.02 -10.30
C TYR A 124 -7.11 -9.54 -11.72
N THR A 125 -7.82 -10.19 -12.64
CA THR A 125 -8.08 -9.64 -13.97
C THR A 125 -9.53 -9.22 -14.03
N ILE A 126 -9.77 -7.91 -14.01
CA ILE A 126 -11.11 -7.32 -13.98
C ILE A 126 -11.34 -6.55 -15.28
N ARG A 127 -12.54 -6.68 -15.85
CA ARG A 127 -12.93 -5.89 -17.01
C ARG A 127 -13.31 -4.48 -16.59
N LEU A 128 -12.55 -3.49 -17.08
CA LEU A 128 -12.85 -2.07 -16.92
C LEU A 128 -13.35 -1.53 -18.27
N GLY A 129 -14.61 -1.16 -18.34
CA GLY A 129 -15.28 -0.92 -19.61
C GLY A 129 -15.20 -2.15 -20.52
N SER A 130 -14.56 -2.02 -21.67
CA SER A 130 -14.37 -3.12 -22.63
C SER A 130 -13.06 -3.89 -22.40
N THR A 131 -12.12 -3.39 -21.58
CA THR A 131 -10.74 -3.87 -21.51
C THR A 131 -10.48 -4.72 -20.26
N PRO A 132 -10.05 -5.99 -20.39
CA PRO A 132 -9.57 -6.77 -19.26
C PRO A 132 -8.26 -6.16 -18.73
N THR A 133 -8.23 -5.88 -17.44
CA THR A 133 -7.13 -5.18 -16.79
C THR A 133 -6.63 -5.98 -15.60
N GLY A 134 -5.32 -6.23 -15.57
CA GLY A 134 -4.65 -6.82 -14.40
C GLY A 134 -4.57 -5.80 -13.27
N LEU A 135 -5.06 -6.18 -12.10
CA LEU A 135 -5.13 -5.34 -10.91
C LEU A 135 -4.67 -6.12 -9.68
N GLN A 136 -4.15 -5.40 -8.70
CA GLN A 136 -3.86 -5.91 -7.38
C GLN A 136 -4.90 -5.37 -6.39
N ALA A 137 -5.69 -6.24 -5.78
CA ALA A 137 -6.55 -5.88 -4.66
C ALA A 137 -5.73 -5.83 -3.38
N SER A 138 -5.98 -4.83 -2.54
CA SER A 138 -5.45 -4.72 -1.19
C SER A 138 -6.62 -4.66 -0.21
N LEU A 139 -6.59 -5.51 0.80
CA LEU A 139 -7.65 -5.65 1.77
C LEU A 139 -7.07 -5.59 3.18
N LEU A 140 -7.67 -4.74 4.03
CA LEU A 140 -7.41 -4.71 5.46
C LEU A 140 -8.67 -5.20 6.19
N TYR A 141 -8.47 -6.04 7.19
CA TYR A 141 -9.53 -6.76 7.86
C TYR A 141 -9.32 -6.79 9.37
N LEU A 142 -10.32 -6.33 10.15
CA LEU A 142 -10.34 -6.50 11.60
C LEU A 142 -10.86 -7.90 11.92
N ARG A 143 -10.04 -8.68 12.61
CA ARG A 143 -10.34 -10.10 12.82
C ARG A 143 -11.57 -10.34 13.67
N TYR A 144 -11.81 -9.54 14.71
CA TYR A 144 -12.96 -9.71 15.60
C TYR A 144 -14.26 -9.21 14.95
N SER A 145 -14.36 -7.92 14.61
CA SER A 145 -15.58 -7.31 14.07
C SER A 145 -15.89 -7.71 12.64
N LYS A 146 -14.91 -8.27 11.93
CA LYS A 146 -15.03 -8.61 10.50
C LYS A 146 -15.16 -7.38 9.59
N ARG A 147 -14.86 -6.18 10.10
CA ARG A 147 -14.76 -4.98 9.28
C ARG A 147 -13.64 -5.12 8.27
N ARG A 148 -13.86 -4.54 7.12
CA ARG A 148 -12.91 -4.62 6.02
C ARG A 148 -12.82 -3.31 5.26
N TYR A 149 -11.68 -3.10 4.64
CA TYR A 149 -11.41 -1.98 3.75
C TYR A 149 -10.75 -2.53 2.50
N LEU A 150 -11.33 -2.27 1.32
CA LEU A 150 -10.90 -2.86 0.05
C LEU A 150 -10.55 -1.78 -0.96
N GLN A 151 -9.45 -1.97 -1.68
CA GLN A 151 -9.06 -1.11 -2.78
C GLN A 151 -8.25 -1.85 -3.84
N PHE A 152 -8.36 -1.42 -5.10
CA PHE A 152 -7.69 -2.00 -6.26
C PHE A 152 -6.67 -1.03 -6.86
N TYR A 153 -5.56 -1.58 -7.35
CA TYR A 153 -4.44 -0.84 -7.90
C TYR A 153 -3.93 -1.50 -9.18
N ARG A 154 -3.47 -0.71 -10.16
CA ARG A 154 -2.75 -1.25 -11.32
C ARG A 154 -1.35 -1.75 -10.95
N VAL A 155 -0.69 -1.04 -10.05
CA VAL A 155 0.61 -1.40 -9.47
C VAL A 155 0.49 -1.20 -7.97
N PHE A 156 0.92 -2.18 -7.19
CA PHE A 156 0.92 -2.10 -5.73
C PHE A 156 2.35 -2.21 -5.22
N ASP A 157 2.89 -1.10 -4.82
CA ASP A 157 4.23 -0.95 -4.25
C ASP A 157 4.17 -0.57 -2.76
N ARG A 158 5.33 -0.42 -2.13
CA ARG A 158 5.43 -0.05 -0.72
C ARG A 158 4.77 1.30 -0.41
N PHE A 159 4.93 2.27 -1.30
CA PHE A 159 4.31 3.57 -1.10
C PHE A 159 2.78 3.47 -1.14
N ARG A 160 2.23 2.73 -2.09
CA ARG A 160 0.79 2.47 -2.17
C ARG A 160 0.26 1.68 -1.00
N MET A 161 1.06 0.74 -0.46
CA MET A 161 0.72 0.05 0.78
C MET A 161 0.62 1.03 1.97
N LYS A 162 1.55 1.98 2.09
CA LYS A 162 1.47 3.04 3.12
C LYS A 162 0.21 3.88 2.97
N CYS A 163 -0.12 4.33 1.75
CA CYS A 163 -1.32 5.11 1.46
C CYS A 163 -2.61 4.32 1.74
N PHE A 164 -2.63 3.04 1.40
CA PHE A 164 -3.75 2.16 1.67
C PHE A 164 -4.00 2.00 3.17
N LEU A 165 -2.96 1.66 3.94
CA LEU A 165 -3.05 1.52 5.40
C LEU A 165 -3.47 2.83 6.06
N HIS A 166 -2.91 3.96 5.64
CA HIS A 166 -3.33 5.29 6.11
C HIS A 166 -4.84 5.50 5.94
N ARG A 167 -5.36 5.30 4.72
CA ARG A 167 -6.79 5.53 4.44
C ARG A 167 -7.70 4.58 5.21
N ALA A 168 -7.32 3.31 5.29
CA ALA A 168 -8.12 2.31 6.00
C ALA A 168 -8.19 2.61 7.50
N LEU A 169 -7.05 2.94 8.12
CA LEU A 169 -6.98 3.24 9.54
C LEU A 169 -7.67 4.58 9.88
N VAL A 170 -7.46 5.62 9.07
CA VAL A 170 -8.17 6.90 9.23
C VAL A 170 -9.68 6.72 9.09
N HIS A 171 -10.14 5.89 8.14
CA HIS A 171 -11.55 5.55 8.00
C HIS A 171 -12.12 4.85 9.25
N TRP A 172 -11.34 3.98 9.89
CA TRP A 172 -11.78 3.33 11.12
C TRP A 172 -11.65 4.19 12.36
N GLY A 173 -10.71 5.14 12.39
CA GLY A 173 -10.37 5.98 13.54
C GLY A 173 -9.58 5.27 14.65
N TYR A 174 -9.25 4.00 14.47
CA TYR A 174 -8.62 3.12 15.46
C TYR A 174 -7.63 2.17 14.80
N ALA A 175 -6.69 1.68 15.62
CA ALA A 175 -5.78 0.61 15.23
C ALA A 175 -5.66 -0.44 16.35
N PRO A 176 -5.65 -1.75 16.01
CA PRO A 176 -5.23 -2.80 16.94
C PRO A 176 -3.71 -2.81 17.06
N PRO A 177 -3.11 -3.41 18.11
CA PRO A 177 -1.66 -3.44 18.32
C PRO A 177 -0.89 -4.27 17.29
N LEU A 178 -1.56 -5.15 16.55
CA LEU A 178 -0.93 -6.04 15.57
C LEU A 178 -1.56 -5.89 14.18
N CYS A 179 -0.68 -5.77 13.16
CA CYS A 179 -1.04 -5.94 11.76
C CYS A 179 -0.35 -7.20 11.23
N VAL A 180 -1.12 -8.25 11.05
CA VAL A 180 -0.63 -9.50 10.45
C VAL A 180 -0.54 -9.33 8.94
N ILE A 181 0.60 -9.68 8.37
CA ILE A 181 0.87 -9.59 6.92
C ILE A 181 1.45 -10.90 6.41
N ASP A 182 1.23 -11.18 5.14
CA ASP A 182 1.98 -12.25 4.47
C ASP A 182 3.46 -11.86 4.33
N ASN A 183 4.31 -12.82 3.96
CA ASN A 183 5.76 -12.63 3.79
C ASN A 183 6.10 -11.74 2.56
N THR A 184 5.37 -10.65 2.40
CA THR A 184 5.56 -9.70 1.30
C THR A 184 6.84 -8.87 1.48
N ASN A 185 7.62 -8.73 0.42
CA ASN A 185 8.82 -7.89 0.40
C ASN A 185 8.49 -6.38 0.48
N LEU A 186 7.22 -6.00 0.42
CA LEU A 186 6.79 -4.60 0.57
C LEU A 186 7.01 -4.11 2.00
N ALA A 187 6.78 -4.95 2.99
CA ALA A 187 6.96 -4.59 4.40
C ALA A 187 8.09 -5.36 5.09
N ARG A 188 8.42 -6.56 4.62
CA ARG A 188 9.44 -7.44 5.18
C ARG A 188 10.78 -7.28 4.43
N LEU A 189 11.87 -7.13 5.17
CA LEU A 189 13.23 -7.13 4.63
C LEU A 189 13.80 -8.55 4.57
N ARG A 190 13.71 -9.31 5.68
CA ARG A 190 14.21 -10.69 5.82
C ARG A 190 13.56 -11.39 7.02
N GLY A 191 13.79 -12.69 7.16
CA GLY A 191 13.26 -13.50 8.27
C GLY A 191 11.80 -13.91 8.06
N LEU A 192 11.25 -14.71 8.98
CA LEU A 192 9.89 -15.26 8.93
C LEU A 192 9.25 -15.21 10.32
N GLY A 193 7.94 -15.07 10.39
CA GLY A 193 7.19 -15.07 11.65
C GLY A 193 7.63 -13.94 12.59
N SER A 194 7.85 -14.25 13.86
CA SER A 194 8.28 -13.30 14.89
C SER A 194 9.72 -12.80 14.72
N GLN A 195 10.54 -13.49 13.92
CA GLN A 195 11.92 -13.08 13.61
C GLN A 195 12.01 -12.29 12.31
N ALA A 196 10.90 -11.92 11.71
CA ALA A 196 10.89 -11.09 10.52
C ALA A 196 11.40 -9.68 10.82
N VAL A 197 12.35 -9.21 10.04
CA VAL A 197 12.83 -7.83 10.08
C VAL A 197 11.97 -7.01 9.13
N ILE A 198 11.28 -6.03 9.66
CA ILE A 198 10.44 -5.12 8.90
C ILE A 198 11.31 -4.02 8.29
N VAL A 199 10.91 -3.53 7.12
CA VAL A 199 11.57 -2.41 6.47
C VAL A 199 11.44 -1.16 7.35
N PRO A 200 12.53 -0.41 7.64
CA PRO A 200 12.51 0.70 8.60
C PRO A 200 11.43 1.74 8.37
N GLU A 201 11.14 2.09 7.11
CA GLU A 201 10.08 3.05 6.78
C GLU A 201 8.65 2.51 7.05
N MET A 202 8.46 1.18 6.98
CA MET A 202 7.19 0.53 7.33
C MET A 202 7.05 0.41 8.84
N GLU A 203 8.15 0.17 9.55
CA GLU A 203 8.19 0.17 11.00
C GLU A 203 7.89 1.56 11.57
N ALA A 204 8.48 2.61 11.00
CA ALA A 204 8.18 4.00 11.35
C ALA A 204 6.70 4.34 11.12
N LEU A 205 6.14 3.92 9.98
CA LEU A 205 4.70 4.05 9.74
C LEU A 205 3.90 3.36 10.84
N ALA A 206 4.15 2.08 11.10
CA ALA A 206 3.42 1.30 12.08
C ALA A 206 3.45 1.96 13.48
N LYS A 207 4.62 2.46 13.89
CA LYS A 207 4.79 3.21 15.14
C LYS A 207 3.93 4.47 15.20
N THR A 208 3.81 5.20 14.09
CA THR A 208 2.97 6.41 14.01
C THR A 208 1.49 6.09 14.24
N TYR A 209 1.02 4.93 13.80
CA TYR A 209 -0.36 4.47 13.98
C TYR A 209 -0.57 3.62 15.24
N GLY A 210 0.46 3.37 16.04
CA GLY A 210 0.38 2.63 17.29
C GLY A 210 0.28 1.10 17.14
N PHE A 211 0.72 0.54 15.99
CA PHE A 211 0.74 -0.92 15.80
C PHE A 211 2.13 -1.42 15.42
N ARG A 212 2.30 -2.73 15.35
CA ARG A 212 3.48 -3.41 14.80
C ARG A 212 3.08 -4.44 13.76
N PHE A 213 3.93 -4.65 12.77
CA PHE A 213 3.75 -5.73 11.81
C PHE A 213 4.15 -7.09 12.39
N LEU A 214 3.39 -8.12 12.03
CA LEU A 214 3.70 -9.50 12.32
C LEU A 214 3.61 -10.30 11.01
N CYS A 215 4.73 -10.86 10.57
CA CYS A 215 4.74 -11.72 9.39
C CYS A 215 4.23 -13.11 9.73
N HIS A 216 3.53 -13.75 8.80
CA HIS A 216 3.08 -15.13 8.95
C HIS A 216 4.26 -16.11 9.10
N ALA A 217 4.18 -17.00 10.09
CA ALA A 217 5.09 -18.13 10.17
C ALA A 217 4.59 -19.27 9.24
N PRO A 218 5.49 -19.94 8.49
CA PRO A 218 5.12 -21.10 7.70
C PRO A 218 4.46 -22.18 8.58
N GLY A 219 3.35 -22.77 8.11
CA GLY A 219 2.67 -23.87 8.78
C GLY A 219 1.48 -23.50 9.69
N HIS A 220 1.20 -22.21 9.94
CA HIS A 220 0.02 -21.77 10.68
C HIS A 220 -1.12 -21.32 9.75
N SER A 221 -1.60 -22.23 8.90
CA SER A 221 -2.71 -22.01 7.96
C SER A 221 -4.02 -21.59 8.66
N ASP A 222 -4.23 -21.99 9.91
CA ASP A 222 -5.45 -21.70 10.68
C ASP A 222 -5.63 -20.17 10.94
N ARG A 223 -4.55 -19.41 11.06
CA ARG A 223 -4.60 -17.93 11.14
C ARG A 223 -5.00 -17.30 9.82
N LYS A 224 -4.64 -17.90 8.69
CA LYS A 224 -4.90 -17.41 7.33
C LYS A 224 -6.36 -17.62 6.88
N ALA A 225 -7.08 -18.51 7.52
CA ALA A 225 -8.48 -18.83 7.19
C ALA A 225 -9.43 -17.60 7.22
N GLY A 226 -9.09 -16.54 7.94
CA GLY A 226 -9.81 -15.25 7.95
C GLY A 226 -9.56 -14.43 6.69
N GLU A 227 -8.32 -14.37 6.22
CA GLU A 227 -7.89 -13.64 5.03
C GLU A 227 -8.39 -14.31 3.75
N GLU A 228 -8.22 -15.63 3.63
CA GLU A 228 -8.73 -16.41 2.50
C GLU A 228 -10.25 -16.26 2.35
N ARG A 229 -10.98 -16.22 3.45
CA ARG A 229 -12.43 -15.93 3.43
C ARG A 229 -12.74 -14.51 3.00
N SER A 230 -11.87 -13.55 3.28
CA SER A 230 -12.10 -12.17 2.90
C SER A 230 -12.01 -11.98 1.40
N PHE A 231 -10.98 -12.53 0.74
CA PHE A 231 -10.88 -12.53 -0.72
C PHE A 231 -11.91 -13.43 -1.38
N TRP A 232 -12.18 -14.59 -0.82
CA TRP A 232 -13.30 -15.42 -1.28
C TRP A 232 -14.62 -14.66 -1.26
N THR A 233 -14.86 -13.77 -0.28
CA THR A 233 -16.06 -12.93 -0.26
C THR A 233 -16.01 -11.85 -1.35
N VAL A 234 -14.85 -11.30 -1.70
CA VAL A 234 -14.70 -10.40 -2.85
C VAL A 234 -15.08 -11.14 -4.15
N GLU A 235 -14.57 -12.35 -4.34
CA GLU A 235 -14.80 -13.19 -5.51
C GLU A 235 -16.24 -13.68 -5.65
N THR A 236 -16.90 -13.96 -4.53
CA THR A 236 -18.21 -14.59 -4.52
C THR A 236 -19.37 -13.63 -4.33
N ASN A 237 -19.11 -12.38 -3.93
CA ASN A 237 -20.15 -11.41 -3.63
C ASN A 237 -19.92 -10.02 -4.21
N PHE A 238 -18.67 -9.53 -4.23
CA PHE A 238 -18.39 -8.20 -4.77
C PHE A 238 -18.32 -8.21 -6.29
N LEU A 239 -17.43 -9.01 -6.88
CA LEU A 239 -17.15 -8.99 -8.32
C LEU A 239 -18.29 -9.56 -9.19
N PRO A 240 -18.96 -10.67 -8.81
CA PRO A 240 -19.92 -11.31 -9.69
C PRO A 240 -21.09 -10.41 -10.06
N GLY A 241 -21.39 -10.37 -11.36
CA GLY A 241 -22.54 -9.65 -11.91
C GLY A 241 -22.47 -8.12 -11.80
N ARG A 242 -21.30 -7.54 -11.50
CA ARG A 242 -21.07 -6.10 -11.53
C ARG A 242 -20.29 -5.69 -12.77
N THR A 243 -20.50 -4.45 -13.18
CA THR A 243 -19.77 -3.81 -14.26
C THR A 243 -19.04 -2.59 -13.71
N PHE A 244 -17.85 -2.35 -14.25
CA PHE A 244 -16.99 -1.26 -13.82
C PHE A 244 -16.53 -0.47 -15.05
N GLU A 245 -16.76 0.82 -15.05
CA GLU A 245 -16.37 1.70 -16.15
C GLU A 245 -14.85 1.88 -16.21
N ASN A 246 -14.25 2.12 -15.04
CA ASN A 246 -12.82 2.38 -14.88
C ASN A 246 -12.36 1.99 -13.46
N LEU A 247 -11.08 2.17 -13.17
CA LEU A 247 -10.51 1.83 -11.85
C LEU A 247 -11.10 2.68 -10.71
N GLU A 248 -11.46 3.92 -10.98
CA GLU A 248 -12.05 4.81 -9.98
C GLU A 248 -13.46 4.36 -9.61
N ASP A 249 -14.26 3.99 -10.59
CA ASP A 249 -15.59 3.42 -10.38
C ASP A 249 -15.51 2.07 -9.63
N LEU A 250 -14.59 1.18 -10.02
CA LEU A 250 -14.34 -0.07 -9.30
C LEU A 250 -14.00 0.20 -7.83
N ASN A 251 -13.12 1.15 -7.56
CA ASN A 251 -12.72 1.51 -6.19
C ASN A 251 -13.86 2.17 -5.40
N ARG A 252 -14.69 2.99 -6.03
CA ARG A 252 -15.86 3.59 -5.41
C ARG A 252 -16.87 2.50 -5.01
N GLN A 253 -17.19 1.58 -5.93
CA GLN A 253 -18.08 0.45 -5.66
C GLN A 253 -17.48 -0.50 -4.60
N GLY A 254 -16.17 -0.76 -4.64
CA GLY A 254 -15.45 -1.59 -3.66
C GLY A 254 -15.46 -1.00 -2.27
N LEU A 255 -15.30 0.32 -2.16
CA LEU A 255 -15.37 1.04 -0.90
C LEU A 255 -16.79 0.97 -0.32
N ASP A 256 -17.82 1.31 -1.09
CA ASP A 256 -19.23 1.20 -0.68
C ASP A 256 -19.55 -0.23 -0.23
N TRP A 257 -19.16 -1.22 -1.01
CA TRP A 257 -19.37 -2.62 -0.67
C TRP A 257 -18.69 -3.00 0.65
N SER A 258 -17.42 -2.63 0.84
CA SER A 258 -16.65 -3.05 2.00
C SER A 258 -17.02 -2.30 3.28
N THR A 259 -17.35 -1.00 3.19
CA THR A 259 -17.54 -0.12 4.36
C THR A 259 -18.99 0.22 4.66
N VAL A 260 -19.92 -0.06 3.74
CA VAL A 260 -21.37 0.17 3.95
C VAL A 260 -22.13 -1.16 3.94
N ARG A 261 -22.09 -1.88 2.81
CA ARG A 261 -22.89 -3.11 2.66
C ARG A 261 -22.42 -4.23 3.59
N MET A 262 -21.11 -4.47 3.63
CA MET A 262 -20.54 -5.55 4.44
C MET A 262 -20.58 -5.27 5.94
N GLU A 263 -20.63 -4.01 6.35
CA GLU A 263 -20.77 -3.64 7.76
C GLU A 263 -22.14 -3.97 8.35
N GLN A 264 -23.19 -3.91 7.54
CA GLN A 264 -24.56 -4.20 7.96
C GLN A 264 -24.97 -5.66 7.73
N ARG A 265 -24.15 -6.42 7.02
CA ARG A 265 -24.50 -7.78 6.64
C ARG A 265 -24.14 -8.78 7.74
N PRO A 266 -25.11 -9.60 8.24
CA PRO A 266 -24.83 -10.66 9.18
C PRO A 266 -23.80 -11.66 8.63
N GLN A 267 -22.74 -11.94 9.37
CA GLN A 267 -21.65 -12.83 8.97
C GLN A 267 -21.57 -14.07 9.85
N GLY A 268 -21.19 -15.19 9.22
CA GLY A 268 -21.03 -16.46 9.89
C GLY A 268 -22.33 -17.06 10.45
N LYS A 269 -22.21 -18.20 11.13
CA LYS A 269 -23.37 -18.90 11.71
C LYS A 269 -24.02 -18.15 12.87
N ALA A 270 -23.23 -17.35 13.59
CA ALA A 270 -23.71 -16.55 14.73
C ALA A 270 -24.45 -15.27 14.29
N GLY A 271 -24.44 -14.94 12.98
CA GLY A 271 -25.10 -13.73 12.47
C GLY A 271 -24.48 -12.43 12.97
N LEU A 272 -23.16 -12.42 13.22
CA LEU A 272 -22.43 -11.23 13.67
C LEU A 272 -22.56 -10.10 12.63
N ILE A 273 -23.05 -8.95 13.09
CA ILE A 273 -23.12 -7.73 12.29
C ILE A 273 -21.85 -6.91 12.56
N PRO A 274 -20.97 -6.70 11.54
CA PRO A 274 -19.67 -6.04 11.73
C PRO A 274 -19.75 -4.67 12.37
N ALA A 275 -20.71 -3.83 12.02
CA ALA A 275 -20.85 -2.51 12.64
C ALA A 275 -21.10 -2.60 14.15
N GLN A 276 -22.00 -3.48 14.59
CA GLN A 276 -22.29 -3.68 16.01
C GLN A 276 -21.10 -4.32 16.77
N ALA A 277 -20.44 -5.29 16.12
CA ALA A 277 -19.27 -5.91 16.70
C ALA A 277 -18.12 -4.92 16.84
N PHE A 278 -17.99 -3.96 15.91
CA PHE A 278 -16.98 -2.92 16.00
C PHE A 278 -17.24 -1.92 17.14
N GLU A 279 -18.48 -1.56 17.43
CA GLU A 279 -18.82 -0.73 18.60
C GLU A 279 -18.34 -1.36 19.90
N HIS A 280 -18.42 -2.69 20.01
CA HIS A 280 -17.85 -3.42 21.13
C HIS A 280 -16.32 -3.44 21.07
N GLU A 281 -15.73 -3.69 19.90
CA GLU A 281 -14.30 -3.83 19.68
C GLU A 281 -13.54 -2.51 19.93
N GLN A 282 -14.14 -1.35 19.68
CA GLN A 282 -13.54 -0.02 19.89
C GLN A 282 -12.93 0.16 21.28
N ARG A 283 -13.51 -0.44 22.29
CA ARG A 283 -13.01 -0.36 23.69
C ARG A 283 -11.64 -1.02 23.88
N PHE A 284 -11.25 -1.89 22.97
CA PHE A 284 -10.00 -2.66 22.98
C PHE A 284 -9.01 -2.16 21.92
N LEU A 285 -9.44 -1.23 21.07
CA LEU A 285 -8.61 -0.62 20.04
C LEU A 285 -7.98 0.68 20.54
N GLN A 286 -6.82 1.00 19.99
CA GLN A 286 -6.15 2.26 20.25
C GLN A 286 -6.71 3.35 19.31
N PRO A 287 -7.22 4.47 19.82
CA PRO A 287 -7.62 5.57 18.98
C PRO A 287 -6.40 6.16 18.27
N LEU A 288 -6.59 6.57 17.02
CA LEU A 288 -5.52 7.19 16.27
C LEU A 288 -5.18 8.58 16.82
N PRO A 289 -3.92 9.03 16.65
CA PRO A 289 -3.54 10.41 16.95
C PRO A 289 -4.43 11.42 16.19
N PRO A 290 -4.73 12.58 16.78
CA PRO A 290 -5.63 13.57 16.18
C PRO A 290 -5.10 14.16 14.87
N TYR A 291 -3.79 14.10 14.66
CA TYR A 291 -3.13 14.51 13.41
C TYR A 291 -2.23 13.41 12.88
N LEU A 292 -2.54 12.96 11.68
CA LEU A 292 -1.75 11.98 10.94
C LEU A 292 -1.49 12.52 9.53
N PRO A 293 -0.23 12.87 9.23
CA PRO A 293 0.11 13.33 7.88
C PRO A 293 -0.09 12.18 6.87
N ALA A 294 -0.66 12.52 5.72
CA ALA A 294 -0.77 11.58 4.63
C ALA A 294 0.63 11.11 4.17
N PRO A 295 0.84 9.83 3.85
CA PRO A 295 2.11 9.34 3.35
C PRO A 295 2.56 10.06 2.09
N TYR A 296 3.85 10.35 2.00
CA TYR A 296 4.49 10.97 0.84
C TYR A 296 5.86 10.34 0.55
N LEU A 297 6.34 10.55 -0.66
CA LEU A 297 7.72 10.29 -1.07
C LEU A 297 8.46 11.61 -1.18
N VAL A 298 9.67 11.63 -0.64
CA VAL A 298 10.59 12.76 -0.83
C VAL A 298 11.43 12.48 -2.07
N LEU A 299 11.33 13.35 -3.06
CA LEU A 299 12.05 13.24 -4.31
C LEU A 299 12.92 14.49 -4.50
N GLU A 300 14.21 14.28 -4.77
CA GLU A 300 15.10 15.35 -5.23
C GLU A 300 15.06 15.40 -6.75
N ARG A 301 14.68 16.55 -7.31
CA ARG A 301 14.53 16.74 -8.76
C ARG A 301 15.26 18.00 -9.21
N SER A 302 15.82 17.93 -10.41
CA SER A 302 16.45 19.09 -11.04
C SER A 302 15.43 19.78 -11.96
N VAL A 303 15.42 21.10 -11.90
CA VAL A 303 14.64 21.94 -12.83
C VAL A 303 15.37 21.95 -14.16
N ASP A 304 14.65 21.69 -15.25
CA ASP A 304 15.17 21.77 -16.60
C ASP A 304 15.31 23.24 -17.09
N GLU A 305 15.76 23.40 -18.33
CA GLU A 305 15.95 24.73 -18.94
C GLU A 305 14.64 25.46 -19.24
N TYR A 306 13.51 24.75 -19.23
CA TYR A 306 12.19 25.28 -19.48
C TYR A 306 11.41 25.54 -18.19
N GLY A 307 12.00 25.24 -17.02
CA GLY A 307 11.41 25.45 -15.72
C GLY A 307 10.54 24.28 -15.25
N TYR A 308 10.76 23.05 -15.75
CA TYR A 308 10.00 21.88 -15.33
C TYR A 308 10.82 20.92 -14.47
N VAL A 309 10.12 20.21 -13.61
CA VAL A 309 10.63 19.03 -12.90
C VAL A 309 9.91 17.79 -13.39
N ALA A 310 10.65 16.70 -13.57
CA ALA A 310 10.11 15.42 -14.00
C ALA A 310 9.68 14.56 -12.81
N VAL A 311 8.39 14.18 -12.74
CA VAL A 311 7.84 13.25 -11.76
C VAL A 311 6.92 12.26 -12.47
N ASP A 312 7.06 10.97 -12.20
CA ASP A 312 6.25 9.89 -12.80
C ASP A 312 6.13 9.98 -14.33
N ALA A 313 7.27 10.31 -15.00
CA ALA A 313 7.37 10.53 -16.44
C ALA A 313 6.50 11.67 -17.00
N ASN A 314 6.08 12.62 -16.17
CA ASN A 314 5.41 13.86 -16.56
C ASN A 314 6.21 15.07 -16.07
N TYR A 315 5.95 16.25 -16.62
CA TYR A 315 6.71 17.47 -16.41
C TYR A 315 5.82 18.53 -15.75
N TYR A 316 6.22 19.00 -14.59
CA TYR A 316 5.49 19.97 -13.77
C TYR A 316 6.26 21.28 -13.73
N TRP A 317 5.62 22.37 -14.12
CA TRP A 317 6.28 23.67 -14.14
C TRP A 317 6.53 24.20 -12.72
N VAL A 318 7.65 24.91 -12.53
CA VAL A 318 8.08 25.47 -11.24
C VAL A 318 8.26 26.96 -11.38
N PRO A 319 7.68 27.78 -10.47
CA PRO A 319 7.90 29.22 -10.48
C PRO A 319 9.37 29.56 -10.19
N GLY A 320 9.85 30.67 -10.78
CA GLY A 320 11.21 31.18 -10.59
C GLY A 320 12.07 31.05 -11.83
N THR A 321 13.31 31.55 -11.76
CA THR A 321 14.23 31.62 -12.89
C THR A 321 15.48 30.76 -12.75
N GLY A 322 15.65 30.10 -11.59
CA GLY A 322 16.86 29.34 -11.27
C GLY A 322 16.79 27.88 -11.72
N ARG A 323 17.91 27.39 -12.24
CA ARG A 323 18.14 25.94 -12.37
C ARG A 323 18.75 25.43 -11.08
N GLY A 324 18.16 24.42 -10.48
CA GLY A 324 18.65 23.87 -9.22
C GLY A 324 17.99 22.56 -8.88
N ARG A 325 18.42 21.95 -7.80
CA ARG A 325 17.72 20.81 -7.20
C ARG A 325 16.64 21.31 -6.29
N LEU A 326 15.47 20.70 -6.39
CA LEU A 326 14.30 20.99 -5.57
C LEU A 326 13.82 19.73 -4.88
N THR A 327 13.27 19.91 -3.71
CA THR A 327 12.56 18.86 -3.00
C THR A 327 11.11 18.82 -3.48
N VAL A 328 10.65 17.66 -3.89
CA VAL A 328 9.26 17.41 -4.28
C VAL A 328 8.67 16.36 -3.32
N LEU A 329 7.60 16.72 -2.64
CA LEU A 329 6.81 15.77 -1.87
C LEU A 329 5.71 15.20 -2.76
N ARG A 330 5.84 13.92 -3.11
CA ARG A 330 4.88 13.22 -3.95
C ARG A 330 3.92 12.45 -3.07
N TYR A 331 2.69 12.93 -2.96
CA TYR A 331 1.56 12.27 -2.31
C TYR A 331 0.86 11.31 -3.27
N GLU A 332 -0.20 10.66 -2.83
CA GLU A 332 -0.92 9.68 -3.66
C GLU A 332 -1.62 10.29 -4.87
N LYS A 333 -2.22 11.48 -4.71
CA LYS A 333 -3.03 12.15 -5.75
C LYS A 333 -2.48 13.48 -6.21
N HIS A 334 -1.52 14.06 -5.50
CA HIS A 334 -0.92 15.36 -5.78
C HIS A 334 0.56 15.36 -5.45
N LEU A 335 1.25 16.39 -5.86
CA LEU A 335 2.62 16.67 -5.48
C LEU A 335 2.77 18.12 -5.05
N GLN A 336 3.68 18.37 -4.12
CA GLN A 336 4.09 19.69 -3.65
C GLN A 336 5.55 19.91 -3.99
N ILE A 337 5.86 21.03 -4.61
CA ILE A 337 7.22 21.42 -4.97
C ILE A 337 7.69 22.47 -3.99
N TYR A 338 8.84 22.22 -3.37
CA TYR A 338 9.43 23.09 -2.37
C TYR A 338 10.56 23.92 -2.96
N LEU A 339 10.53 25.22 -2.70
CA LEU A 339 11.59 26.17 -3.02
C LEU A 339 11.99 26.91 -1.74
N ALA A 340 13.26 26.91 -1.40
CA ALA A 340 13.78 27.57 -0.19
C ALA A 340 13.04 27.17 1.11
N GLY A 341 12.62 25.92 1.22
CA GLY A 341 11.94 25.40 2.41
C GLY A 341 10.44 25.70 2.50
N GLN A 342 9.86 26.37 1.51
CA GLN A 342 8.43 26.68 1.43
C GLN A 342 7.79 26.00 0.23
N VAL A 343 6.48 25.69 0.34
CA VAL A 343 5.71 25.18 -0.80
C VAL A 343 5.60 26.27 -1.85
N ALA A 344 6.26 26.05 -2.99
CA ALA A 344 6.23 26.98 -4.12
C ALA A 344 4.96 26.79 -4.96
N ILE A 345 4.56 25.53 -5.20
CA ILE A 345 3.39 25.20 -5.99
C ILE A 345 2.95 23.75 -5.69
N GLU A 346 1.66 23.51 -5.87
CA GLU A 346 1.06 22.18 -5.76
C GLU A 346 0.33 21.82 -7.06
N TYR A 347 0.42 20.55 -7.45
CA TYR A 347 -0.23 20.00 -8.63
C TYR A 347 -0.97 18.71 -8.34
N PRO A 348 -2.13 18.45 -8.95
CA PRO A 348 -2.67 17.12 -9.04
C PRO A 348 -1.70 16.26 -9.88
N LEU A 349 -1.57 14.99 -9.52
CA LEU A 349 -0.81 14.05 -10.35
C LEU A 349 -1.55 13.79 -11.67
N ALA A 350 -0.79 13.65 -12.75
CA ALA A 350 -1.33 13.19 -14.02
C ALA A 350 -2.07 11.84 -13.85
N ALA A 351 -3.09 11.61 -14.65
CA ALA A 351 -3.85 10.37 -14.62
C ALA A 351 -2.93 9.17 -14.84
N GLN A 352 -3.23 8.06 -14.17
CA GLN A 352 -2.40 6.88 -14.24
C GLN A 352 -2.27 6.35 -15.67
N GLY A 353 -1.03 6.17 -16.13
CA GLY A 353 -0.70 5.76 -17.51
C GLY A 353 -0.41 6.91 -18.46
N VAL A 354 -0.71 8.16 -18.10
CA VAL A 354 -0.31 9.35 -18.86
C VAL A 354 1.18 9.60 -18.65
N ARG A 355 1.90 9.81 -19.75
CA ARG A 355 3.34 10.09 -19.78
C ARG A 355 3.63 11.27 -20.68
N HIS A 356 4.75 11.94 -20.41
CA HIS A 356 5.27 13.06 -21.20
C HIS A 356 4.32 14.26 -21.31
N GLN A 357 3.33 14.37 -20.38
CA GLN A 357 2.47 15.53 -20.30
C GLN A 357 3.21 16.66 -19.60
N GLN A 358 3.11 17.87 -20.17
CA GLN A 358 3.50 19.12 -19.53
C GLN A 358 2.29 19.68 -18.77
N ILE A 359 2.49 20.00 -17.50
CA ILE A 359 1.43 20.47 -16.60
C ILE A 359 1.85 21.86 -16.12
N ASP A 360 1.07 22.83 -16.53
CA ASP A 360 1.28 24.25 -16.26
C ASP A 360 0.20 24.78 -15.29
N PRO A 361 0.52 25.74 -14.42
CA PRO A 361 -0.49 26.44 -13.67
C PRO A 361 -1.25 27.42 -14.61
N PRO A 362 -2.49 27.79 -14.25
CA PRO A 362 -3.31 28.70 -15.06
C PRO A 362 -2.67 30.08 -15.27
N ASP A 363 -1.86 30.53 -14.33
CA ASP A 363 -1.18 31.82 -14.26
C ASP A 363 0.30 31.75 -14.67
N LYS A 364 0.70 30.72 -15.42
CA LYS A 364 2.08 30.57 -15.88
C LYS A 364 2.49 31.83 -16.67
N PRO A 365 3.58 32.52 -16.29
CA PRO A 365 4.06 33.69 -17.03
C PRO A 365 4.46 33.27 -18.46
N ALA A 366 4.28 34.22 -19.39
CA ALA A 366 4.69 34.01 -20.77
C ALA A 366 6.16 33.61 -20.83
N ALA A 367 6.46 32.60 -21.65
CA ALA A 367 7.81 32.08 -21.81
C ALA A 367 8.75 33.22 -22.27
N HIS A 368 9.77 33.50 -21.48
CA HIS A 368 10.86 34.33 -21.94
C HIS A 368 11.57 33.62 -23.11
N ALA A 369 11.90 34.40 -24.14
CA ALA A 369 12.68 33.86 -25.24
C ALA A 369 13.97 33.22 -24.69
N HIS A 370 14.18 31.96 -25.03
CA HIS A 370 15.36 31.21 -24.60
C HIS A 370 16.59 32.05 -24.90
N PRO A 371 17.44 32.36 -23.90
CA PRO A 371 18.68 33.03 -24.21
C PRO A 371 19.40 32.11 -25.22
N ARG A 372 19.52 32.58 -26.46
CA ARG A 372 20.30 31.82 -27.47
C ARG A 372 21.58 31.39 -26.81
N HIS A 373 21.92 30.13 -26.87
CA HIS A 373 23.22 29.59 -26.48
C HIS A 373 24.30 30.27 -27.33
N ARG A 374 24.56 31.53 -27.04
CA ARG A 374 25.83 32.13 -27.40
C ARG A 374 26.83 31.53 -26.39
N PRO A 375 27.83 30.77 -26.82
CA PRO A 375 28.92 30.42 -25.95
C PRO A 375 29.45 31.75 -25.42
N GLN A 376 29.22 32.05 -24.12
CA GLN A 376 29.82 33.25 -23.54
C GLN A 376 31.33 33.07 -23.72
N PRO A 377 32.00 34.02 -24.41
CA PRO A 377 33.44 33.92 -24.61
C PRO A 377 34.11 33.81 -23.23
N SER A 378 34.97 32.80 -23.03
CA SER A 378 35.77 32.61 -21.81
C SER A 378 36.95 33.55 -21.78
N HIS A 379 36.79 34.74 -22.40
CA HIS A 379 37.89 35.71 -22.54
C HIS A 379 38.30 36.33 -21.19
N GLU A 380 37.36 36.59 -20.31
CA GLU A 380 37.65 37.11 -18.97
C GLU A 380 38.34 36.05 -18.09
N GLU A 381 37.87 34.81 -18.13
CA GLU A 381 38.47 33.70 -17.42
C GLU A 381 39.88 33.43 -17.93
N GLU A 382 40.10 33.46 -19.24
CA GLU A 382 41.43 33.30 -19.85
C GLU A 382 42.35 34.44 -19.44
N LYS A 383 41.92 35.71 -19.50
CA LYS A 383 42.69 36.87 -19.08
C LYS A 383 43.10 36.77 -17.61
N ARG A 384 42.17 36.41 -16.74
CA ARG A 384 42.44 36.23 -15.30
C ARG A 384 43.40 35.08 -15.02
N LEU A 385 43.22 33.93 -15.69
CA LEU A 385 44.15 32.78 -15.58
C LEU A 385 45.57 33.16 -15.99
N ARG A 386 45.73 33.85 -17.12
CA ARG A 386 47.03 34.30 -17.63
C ARG A 386 47.72 35.30 -16.72
N ALA A 387 46.92 36.07 -16.00
CA ALA A 387 47.43 37.07 -15.05
C ALA A 387 47.94 36.47 -13.74
N LEU A 388 47.62 35.20 -13.41
CA LEU A 388 48.04 34.56 -12.16
C LEU A 388 49.56 34.30 -12.13
N ALA A 389 50.14 33.75 -13.20
CA ALA A 389 51.56 33.51 -13.33
C ALA A 389 51.96 33.21 -14.80
N PRO A 390 53.19 33.44 -15.22
CA PRO A 390 53.69 33.07 -16.55
C PRO A 390 53.57 31.58 -16.85
N THR A 391 53.77 30.74 -15.84
CA THR A 391 53.65 29.28 -15.94
C THR A 391 52.20 28.85 -16.19
N VAL A 392 51.22 29.54 -15.61
CA VAL A 392 49.79 29.32 -15.88
C VAL A 392 49.46 29.74 -17.31
N SER A 393 50.02 30.85 -17.80
CA SER A 393 49.84 31.29 -19.19
C SER A 393 50.36 30.24 -20.19
N ALA A 394 51.58 29.71 -19.94
CA ALA A 394 52.14 28.65 -20.79
C ALA A 394 51.33 27.34 -20.74
N TYR A 395 50.75 27.00 -19.60
CA TYR A 395 49.91 25.84 -19.47
C TYR A 395 48.53 26.01 -20.19
N VAL A 396 47.99 27.22 -20.15
CA VAL A 396 46.77 27.54 -20.93
C VAL A 396 47.05 27.37 -22.41
N ASP A 397 48.19 27.85 -22.93
CA ASP A 397 48.58 27.68 -24.32
C ASP A 397 48.76 26.21 -24.66
N PHE A 398 49.37 25.43 -23.81
CA PHE A 398 49.54 23.99 -23.95
C PHE A 398 48.15 23.25 -24.04
N LEU A 399 47.24 23.56 -23.13
CA LEU A 399 45.90 22.95 -23.15
C LEU A 399 45.11 23.32 -24.39
N LEU A 400 45.21 24.56 -24.85
CA LEU A 400 44.47 25.05 -26.03
C LEU A 400 45.07 24.56 -27.34
N ALA A 401 46.32 24.19 -27.37
CA ALA A 401 46.99 23.57 -28.53
C ALA A 401 46.66 22.08 -28.70
N THR A 402 46.07 21.45 -27.68
CA THR A 402 45.77 20.02 -27.68
C THR A 402 44.47 19.75 -28.45
N PRO A 403 44.47 18.87 -29.48
CA PRO A 403 43.27 18.49 -30.22
C PRO A 403 42.24 17.84 -29.33
N GLY A 404 40.97 18.13 -29.53
CA GLY A 404 39.86 17.50 -28.81
C GLY A 404 39.41 18.23 -27.55
N HIS A 405 40.09 19.30 -27.13
CA HIS A 405 39.63 20.15 -26.02
C HIS A 405 38.72 21.27 -26.47
N TRP A 406 37.56 21.35 -25.85
CA TRP A 406 36.60 22.45 -26.08
C TRP A 406 37.10 23.70 -25.35
N ARG A 407 37.70 24.67 -26.09
CA ARG A 407 38.34 25.89 -25.57
C ARG A 407 37.60 26.51 -24.38
N HIS A 408 36.36 26.85 -24.56
CA HIS A 408 35.58 27.54 -23.54
C HIS A 408 35.32 26.69 -22.29
N GLN A 409 35.09 25.37 -22.47
CA GLN A 409 34.84 24.45 -21.37
C GLN A 409 36.10 24.21 -20.55
N THR A 410 37.25 24.04 -21.21
CA THR A 410 38.51 23.83 -20.57
C THR A 410 38.93 25.05 -19.74
N LEU A 411 38.84 26.25 -20.31
CA LEU A 411 39.18 27.50 -19.59
C LEU A 411 38.27 27.72 -18.37
N ARG A 412 36.98 27.48 -18.47
CA ARG A 412 36.07 27.60 -17.33
C ARG A 412 36.33 26.58 -16.24
N ARG A 413 36.59 25.33 -16.62
CA ARG A 413 36.98 24.31 -15.63
C ARG A 413 38.31 24.65 -14.93
N LEU A 414 39.31 25.10 -15.67
CA LEU A 414 40.57 25.51 -15.13
C LEU A 414 40.43 26.73 -14.20
N TRP A 415 39.62 27.71 -14.60
CA TRP A 415 39.27 28.85 -13.75
C TRP A 415 38.52 28.42 -12.49
N ALA A 416 37.50 27.59 -12.60
CA ALA A 416 36.81 27.07 -11.42
C ALA A 416 37.74 26.33 -10.46
N LEU A 417 38.72 25.61 -10.99
CA LEU A 417 39.75 24.92 -10.20
C LEU A 417 40.66 25.90 -9.47
N SER A 418 41.11 26.98 -10.14
CA SER A 418 41.91 28.04 -9.53
C SER A 418 41.22 28.76 -8.38
N GLN A 419 39.88 28.84 -8.40
CA GLN A 419 39.09 29.47 -7.32
C GLN A 419 38.91 28.56 -6.09
N ARG A 420 39.21 27.26 -6.22
CA ARG A 420 39.06 26.27 -5.14
C ARG A 420 40.40 26.07 -4.36
N MET A 421 41.48 26.69 -4.81
CA MET A 421 42.83 26.50 -4.24
C MET A 421 43.43 27.87 -3.90
N SER A 422 44.40 27.87 -3.01
CA SER A 422 45.25 29.05 -2.87
C SER A 422 46.06 29.30 -4.16
N PRO A 423 46.34 30.56 -4.53
CA PRO A 423 47.06 30.88 -5.74
C PRO A 423 48.40 30.14 -5.86
N ASP A 424 49.15 30.04 -4.77
CA ASP A 424 50.46 29.38 -4.74
C ASP A 424 50.33 27.85 -4.98
N LEU A 425 49.34 27.20 -4.36
CA LEU A 425 49.04 25.78 -4.59
C LEU A 425 48.66 25.54 -6.05
N PHE A 426 47.78 26.40 -6.59
CA PHE A 426 47.37 26.28 -7.97
C PHE A 426 48.51 26.39 -8.94
N VAL A 427 49.40 27.40 -8.77
CA VAL A 427 50.57 27.60 -9.62
C VAL A 427 51.51 26.36 -9.55
N ARG A 428 51.80 25.85 -8.37
CA ARG A 428 52.62 24.62 -8.19
C ARG A 428 51.99 23.41 -8.88
N CYS A 429 50.67 23.25 -8.79
CA CYS A 429 49.95 22.16 -9.48
C CYS A 429 50.04 22.29 -10.99
N VAL A 430 49.88 23.51 -11.51
CA VAL A 430 50.00 23.81 -12.94
C VAL A 430 51.40 23.60 -13.45
N GLU A 431 52.43 24.04 -12.73
CA GLU A 431 53.83 23.79 -13.07
C GLU A 431 54.13 22.30 -13.20
N ARG A 432 53.70 21.49 -12.23
CA ARG A 432 53.85 20.04 -12.29
C ARG A 432 53.08 19.43 -13.46
N ALA A 433 51.84 19.85 -13.67
CA ALA A 433 51.02 19.37 -14.80
C ALA A 433 51.63 19.74 -16.15
N HIS A 434 52.19 20.96 -16.29
CA HIS A 434 52.86 21.40 -17.50
C HIS A 434 54.17 20.62 -17.76
N ARG A 435 54.97 20.42 -16.72
CA ARG A 435 56.22 19.64 -16.79
C ARG A 435 55.98 18.22 -17.29
N TYR A 436 54.92 17.55 -16.81
CA TYR A 436 54.58 16.18 -17.17
C TYR A 436 53.57 16.10 -18.33
N ARG A 437 53.28 17.21 -19.00
CA ARG A 437 52.31 17.30 -20.14
C ARG A 437 50.97 16.69 -19.85
N ILE A 438 50.39 16.94 -18.67
CA ILE A 438 49.10 16.45 -18.23
C ILE A 438 48.02 17.37 -18.76
N HIS A 439 47.09 16.81 -19.55
CA HIS A 439 45.91 17.54 -20.12
C HIS A 439 44.67 17.41 -19.28
N ASP A 440 44.61 16.36 -18.46
CA ASP A 440 43.43 16.05 -17.67
C ASP A 440 43.35 16.90 -16.39
N LEU A 441 42.29 17.69 -16.30
CA LEU A 441 42.04 18.58 -15.16
C LEU A 441 41.71 17.82 -13.87
N GLN A 442 41.20 16.57 -13.96
CA GLN A 442 40.99 15.73 -12.77
C GLN A 442 42.31 15.29 -12.17
N THR A 443 43.31 15.02 -13.02
CA THR A 443 44.69 14.72 -12.56
C THR A 443 45.30 15.94 -11.91
N LEU A 444 45.06 17.16 -12.37
CA LEU A 444 45.51 18.40 -11.72
C LEU A 444 44.90 18.52 -10.30
N GLU A 445 43.64 18.17 -10.11
CA GLU A 445 43.01 18.10 -8.78
C GLU A 445 43.66 17.07 -7.86
N ARG A 446 44.03 15.90 -8.38
CA ARG A 446 44.78 14.88 -7.64
C ARG A 446 46.19 15.35 -7.24
N ILE A 447 46.87 16.10 -8.09
CA ILE A 447 48.15 16.72 -7.77
C ILE A 447 48.02 17.69 -6.60
N ALA A 448 46.94 18.48 -6.56
CA ALA A 448 46.64 19.36 -5.44
C ALA A 448 46.45 18.61 -4.13
N HIS A 449 45.70 17.49 -4.15
CA HIS A 449 45.56 16.63 -2.99
C HIS A 449 46.86 16.04 -2.51
N LEU A 450 47.78 15.64 -3.40
CA LEU A 450 49.10 15.15 -3.03
C LEU A 450 49.94 16.23 -2.32
N TYR A 451 49.92 17.47 -2.84
CA TYR A 451 50.65 18.58 -2.20
C TYR A 451 50.05 18.97 -0.83
N LEU A 452 48.75 18.83 -0.64
CA LEU A 452 48.11 19.06 0.65
C LEU A 452 48.44 17.95 1.66
N GLN A 453 48.68 16.72 1.20
CA GLN A 453 49.13 15.60 2.06
C GLN A 453 50.61 15.71 2.43
N GLU A 454 51.48 16.20 1.52
CA GLU A 454 52.89 16.41 1.75
C GLU A 454 53.17 17.60 2.68
N THR A 455 52.26 18.56 2.78
CA THR A 455 52.31 19.66 3.73
C THR A 455 51.32 19.31 4.86
N PRO A 456 51.77 18.73 5.97
CA PRO A 456 50.91 18.61 7.14
C PRO A 456 50.61 20.02 7.62
N GLY A 457 49.59 20.60 7.05
CA GLY A 457 49.01 21.82 7.57
C GLY A 457 48.63 21.49 9.00
N GLN A 458 49.21 22.13 9.97
CA GLN A 458 48.56 22.32 11.24
C GLN A 458 47.19 22.93 10.88
N LEU A 459 46.15 22.06 10.90
CA LEU A 459 44.80 22.58 11.00
C LEU A 459 44.86 23.57 12.15
N PRO A 460 44.48 24.85 11.97
CA PRO A 460 44.34 25.74 13.09
C PRO A 460 43.49 24.95 14.07
N LEU A 461 44.07 24.57 15.20
CA LEU A 461 43.30 23.99 16.30
C LEU A 461 42.15 24.95 16.49
N PRO A 462 40.87 24.52 16.32
CA PRO A 462 39.77 25.41 16.59
C PRO A 462 40.08 26.02 17.95
N ALA A 463 40.03 27.35 18.05
CA ALA A 463 40.26 28.02 19.32
C ALA A 463 39.26 27.38 20.30
N ILE A 464 39.79 26.48 21.12
CA ILE A 464 38.97 25.78 22.11
C ILE A 464 38.61 26.91 23.05
N ASP A 465 37.35 27.24 23.09
CA ASP A 465 36.84 28.18 24.06
C ASP A 465 37.28 27.71 25.43
N GLU A 466 38.18 28.45 26.08
CA GLU A 466 38.79 28.05 27.37
C GLU A 466 37.74 27.83 28.45
N SER A 467 36.53 28.39 28.28
CA SER A 467 35.39 28.13 29.16
C SER A 467 34.95 26.64 29.19
N PHE A 468 35.35 25.83 28.23
CA PHE A 468 35.10 24.38 28.27
C PHE A 468 36.02 23.67 29.27
N ARG A 469 37.22 24.20 29.57
CA ARG A 469 38.14 23.60 30.54
C ARG A 469 37.63 23.64 31.97
N ASP A 470 36.78 24.62 32.28
CA ASP A 470 36.21 24.82 33.61
C ASP A 470 34.92 24.01 33.86
N ARG A 471 34.41 23.28 32.88
CA ARG A 471 33.25 22.44 33.07
C ARG A 471 33.59 21.17 33.86
N PRO A 472 32.81 20.85 34.92
CA PRO A 472 33.07 19.69 35.79
C PRO A 472 33.26 18.36 35.03
N ALA A 473 32.56 18.21 33.89
CA ALA A 473 32.65 17.03 33.04
C ALA A 473 34.07 16.81 32.44
N TYR A 474 34.87 17.88 32.27
CA TYR A 474 36.23 17.79 31.75
C TYR A 474 37.32 17.78 32.86
N GLN A 475 36.94 18.20 34.06
CA GLN A 475 37.87 18.22 35.22
C GLN A 475 37.88 16.87 35.97
N ASN A 476 36.82 16.07 35.90
CA ASN A 476 36.64 14.88 36.75
C ASN A 476 36.99 13.55 36.09
N GLY A 477 37.84 13.55 35.05
CA GLY A 477 38.39 12.29 34.52
C GLY A 477 37.66 11.73 33.30
N SER A 478 38.15 10.63 32.79
CA SER A 478 37.76 10.00 31.53
C SER A 478 36.27 9.79 31.39
N LEU A 479 35.69 10.39 30.37
CA LEU A 479 34.25 10.19 29.97
C LEU A 479 33.99 8.80 29.39
N THR A 480 34.99 7.98 29.21
CA THR A 480 34.90 6.60 28.73
C THR A 480 35.89 5.73 29.51
N GLU A 481 35.39 4.64 30.09
CA GLU A 481 36.24 3.55 30.53
C GLU A 481 37.04 3.04 29.32
N ALA A 482 38.34 2.73 29.54
CA ALA A 482 39.15 2.11 28.51
C ALA A 482 38.45 0.84 28.00
N PRO A 483 38.31 0.62 26.68
CA PRO A 483 37.64 -0.55 26.17
C PRO A 483 38.35 -1.81 26.67
N ASN A 484 37.57 -2.74 27.24
CA ASN A 484 38.06 -4.04 27.63
C ASN A 484 38.33 -4.86 26.36
N LEU A 485 39.61 -4.98 25.98
CA LEU A 485 40.04 -5.73 24.79
C LEU A 485 40.26 -7.23 25.07
N ALA A 486 40.15 -7.68 26.33
CA ALA A 486 40.34 -9.08 26.71
C ALA A 486 39.50 -10.11 25.94
N PRO A 487 38.29 -9.80 25.43
CA PRO A 487 37.52 -10.73 24.59
C PRO A 487 38.08 -10.94 23.17
N TYR A 488 39.11 -10.20 22.75
CA TYR A 488 39.65 -10.27 21.38
C TYR A 488 41.06 -10.86 21.33
N ASP A 489 41.58 -11.31 22.48
CA ASP A 489 42.92 -11.93 22.61
C ASP A 489 42.89 -13.48 22.58
N GLU A 490 41.76 -14.10 22.11
CA GLU A 490 41.63 -15.53 21.82
C GLU A 490 41.64 -15.84 20.31
#